data_b5667e51113de2d2c9e715cc22e0415a
#
_entry.id   b5667e51113de2d2c9e715cc22e0415a
#
_cell.length_a   1.000
_cell.length_b   1.000
_cell.length_c   1.000
_cell.angle_alpha   90.00
_cell.angle_beta   90.00
_cell.angle_gamma   90.00
#
_symmetry.space_group_name_H-M   'P 1'
#
loop_
_entity.id
_entity.type
_entity.pdbx_description
1 polymer ?
#
loop_
_entity_poly.entity_id
_entity_poly.type
_entity_poly.pdbx_seq_one_letter_code
_entity_poly.pdbx_strand_id
1 'polypeptide(L)'
;KVVVAGDGEVVGRITDMWVDVPEQMVRFLTIDVNPEGSGKLRLIPVNFTKIKQDRVVVRSIYEKHFDGIPTIKNTDNLTLLEEEKIMAYFGGGTLYADPKRSEPVV
;
A
#
# COMPACT_ATOMS: atom_id res chain seq x y z
N LYS A 1 1.76 -6.10 -12.70
CA LYS A 1 1.05 -7.02 -11.79
C LYS A 1 -0.13 -6.33 -11.14
N VAL A 2 -1.21 -7.05 -10.96
CA VAL A 2 -2.37 -6.54 -10.23
C VAL A 2 -2.11 -6.57 -8.73
N VAL A 3 -2.79 -5.68 -8.00
CA VAL A 3 -2.74 -5.61 -6.54
C VAL A 3 -4.09 -6.07 -6.00
N VAL A 4 -4.03 -6.97 -5.04
CA VAL A 4 -5.20 -7.56 -4.38
C VAL A 4 -5.21 -7.13 -2.93
N ALA A 5 -6.34 -6.59 -2.47
CA ALA A 5 -6.53 -6.15 -1.10
C ALA A 5 -6.79 -7.33 -0.14
N GLY A 6 -6.88 -7.02 1.16
CA GLY A 6 -7.09 -8.04 2.19
C GLY A 6 -8.42 -8.78 2.10
N ASP A 7 -9.40 -8.21 1.42
CA ASP A 7 -10.70 -8.85 1.15
C ASP A 7 -10.74 -9.61 -0.18
N GLY A 8 -9.59 -9.73 -0.87
CA GLY A 8 -9.49 -10.47 -2.13
C GLY A 8 -9.86 -9.65 -3.38
N GLU A 9 -10.25 -8.39 -3.22
CA GLU A 9 -10.62 -7.55 -4.34
C GLU A 9 -9.41 -6.99 -5.07
N VAL A 10 -9.46 -6.91 -6.40
CA VAL A 10 -8.44 -6.26 -7.21
C VAL A 10 -8.62 -4.75 -7.10
N VAL A 11 -7.57 -4.05 -6.65
CA VAL A 11 -7.66 -2.60 -6.38
C VAL A 11 -6.84 -1.76 -7.34
N GLY A 12 -5.97 -2.34 -8.12
CA GLY A 12 -5.17 -1.60 -9.07
C GLY A 12 -3.99 -2.40 -9.61
N ARG A 13 -3.01 -1.67 -10.15
CA ARG A 13 -1.82 -2.26 -10.76
C ARG A 13 -0.56 -1.54 -10.29
N ILE A 14 0.52 -2.30 -10.15
CA ILE A 14 1.83 -1.72 -9.88
C ILE A 14 2.32 -0.99 -11.12
N THR A 15 2.73 0.26 -10.95
CA THR A 15 3.24 1.09 -12.05
C THR A 15 4.70 1.45 -11.88
N ASP A 16 5.22 1.44 -10.65
CA ASP A 16 6.61 1.83 -10.38
C ASP A 16 7.03 1.32 -9.00
N MET A 17 8.31 1.52 -8.67
CA MET A 17 8.84 1.20 -7.36
C MET A 17 9.81 2.27 -6.88
N TRP A 18 9.84 2.48 -5.57
CA TRP A 18 10.77 3.40 -4.93
C TRP A 18 11.89 2.60 -4.28
N VAL A 19 13.11 2.87 -4.74
CA VAL A 19 14.31 2.14 -4.32
C VAL A 19 15.17 3.04 -3.45
N ASP A 20 15.59 2.51 -2.31
CA ASP A 20 16.63 3.13 -1.51
C ASP A 20 17.98 2.71 -2.10
N VAL A 21 18.63 3.63 -2.81
CA VAL A 21 19.86 3.32 -3.56
C VAL A 21 21.01 2.92 -2.64
N PRO A 22 21.30 3.65 -1.53
CA PRO A 22 22.36 3.23 -0.61
C PRO A 22 22.15 1.83 -0.04
N GLU A 23 20.93 1.47 0.29
CA GLU A 23 20.59 0.16 0.87
C GLU A 23 20.29 -0.89 -0.19
N GLN A 24 20.18 -0.48 -1.46
CA GLN A 24 19.87 -1.35 -2.60
C GLN A 24 18.62 -2.20 -2.37
N MET A 25 17.56 -1.56 -1.84
CA MET A 25 16.32 -2.25 -1.53
C MET A 25 15.10 -1.44 -1.95
N VAL A 26 14.05 -2.14 -2.35
CA VAL A 26 12.75 -1.53 -2.64
C VAL A 26 12.07 -1.16 -1.33
N ARG A 27 11.63 0.09 -1.21
CA ARG A 27 10.94 0.60 -0.03
C ARG A 27 9.44 0.67 -0.21
N PHE A 28 9.01 1.14 -1.37
CA PHE A 28 7.59 1.31 -1.69
C PHE A 28 7.31 0.85 -3.10
N LEU A 29 6.07 0.42 -3.33
CA LEU A 29 5.53 0.17 -4.65
C LEU A 29 4.52 1.26 -4.98
N THR A 30 4.58 1.80 -6.18
CA THR A 30 3.57 2.73 -6.67
C THR A 30 2.46 1.95 -7.34
N ILE A 31 1.24 2.19 -6.89
CA ILE A 31 0.04 1.56 -7.45
C ILE A 31 -0.84 2.62 -8.09
N ASP A 32 -1.42 2.31 -9.24
CA ASP A 32 -2.57 3.03 -9.76
C ASP A 32 -3.80 2.34 -9.20
N VAL A 33 -4.54 3.03 -8.34
CA VAL A 33 -5.71 2.46 -7.65
C VAL A 33 -6.95 2.38 -8.53
N ASN A 34 -6.83 2.74 -9.80
CA ASN A 34 -7.87 2.48 -10.77
C ASN A 34 -7.40 1.37 -11.71
N PRO A 35 -8.05 0.19 -11.72
CA PRO A 35 -7.66 -0.90 -12.61
C PRO A 35 -7.66 -0.51 -14.09
N GLU A 36 -8.39 0.55 -14.45
CA GLU A 36 -8.46 1.06 -15.81
C GLU A 36 -7.36 2.08 -16.14
N GLY A 37 -6.51 2.42 -15.17
CA GLY A 37 -5.36 3.30 -15.39
C GLY A 37 -5.71 4.79 -15.41
N SER A 38 -6.45 5.29 -14.43
CA SER A 38 -6.83 6.71 -14.34
C SER A 38 -5.73 7.64 -13.83
N GLY A 39 -4.59 7.12 -13.43
CA GLY A 39 -3.51 7.91 -12.88
C GLY A 39 -3.68 8.28 -11.41
N LYS A 40 -4.54 7.61 -10.67
CA LYS A 40 -4.72 7.82 -9.24
C LYS A 40 -3.68 7.03 -8.46
N LEU A 41 -2.52 7.63 -8.25
CA LEU A 41 -1.36 6.96 -7.71
C LEU A 41 -1.32 6.99 -6.18
N ARG A 42 -0.89 5.86 -5.61
CA ARG A 42 -0.66 5.70 -4.16
C ARG A 42 0.60 4.88 -3.94
N LEU A 43 1.24 5.08 -2.79
CA LEU A 43 2.40 4.27 -2.40
C LEU A 43 1.99 3.21 -1.39
N ILE A 44 2.52 2.01 -1.57
CA ILE A 44 2.35 0.90 -0.64
C ILE A 44 3.72 0.53 -0.10
N PRO A 45 3.91 0.54 1.24
CA PRO A 45 5.18 0.07 1.80
C PRO A 45 5.40 -1.41 1.46
N VAL A 46 6.59 -1.74 0.98
CA VAL A 46 6.87 -3.11 0.53
C VAL A 46 6.70 -4.13 1.65
N ASN A 47 6.98 -3.74 2.89
CA ASN A 47 6.86 -4.64 4.04
C ASN A 47 5.41 -4.99 4.41
N PHE A 48 4.42 -4.32 3.83
CA PHE A 48 3.01 -4.68 3.95
C PHE A 48 2.50 -5.45 2.74
N THR A 49 3.39 -5.85 1.84
CA THR A 49 3.03 -6.59 0.62
C THR A 49 3.54 -8.02 0.69
N LYS A 50 2.84 -8.91 -0.01
CA LYS A 50 3.34 -10.23 -0.34
C LYS A 50 3.35 -10.34 -1.86
N ILE A 51 4.55 -10.39 -2.44
CA ILE A 51 4.72 -10.44 -3.88
C ILE A 51 4.64 -11.89 -4.32
N LYS A 52 3.69 -12.19 -5.19
CA LYS A 52 3.51 -13.49 -5.80
C LYS A 52 3.82 -13.42 -7.29
N GLN A 53 3.85 -14.56 -7.97
CA GLN A 53 4.21 -14.62 -9.37
C GLN A 53 3.31 -13.76 -10.27
N ASP A 54 2.02 -13.75 -10.00
CA ASP A 54 1.01 -13.10 -10.84
C ASP A 54 0.34 -11.88 -10.20
N ARG A 55 0.61 -11.63 -8.91
CA ARG A 55 -0.07 -10.56 -8.19
C ARG A 55 0.73 -10.10 -6.97
N VAL A 56 0.35 -8.95 -6.44
CA VAL A 56 0.84 -8.43 -5.16
C VAL A 56 -0.34 -8.41 -4.19
N VAL A 57 -0.18 -9.01 -3.03
CA VAL A 57 -1.25 -9.06 -2.02
C VAL A 57 -0.95 -8.08 -0.90
N VAL A 58 -1.92 -7.23 -0.55
CA VAL A 58 -1.85 -6.27 0.54
C VAL A 58 -2.93 -6.63 1.55
N ARG A 59 -2.57 -7.35 2.61
CA ARG A 59 -3.54 -7.88 3.57
C ARG A 59 -4.03 -6.87 4.60
N SER A 60 -3.22 -5.84 4.86
CA SER A 60 -3.48 -4.94 5.98
C SER A 60 -4.74 -4.10 5.80
N ILE A 61 -5.12 -3.78 4.57
CA ILE A 61 -6.31 -2.96 4.28
C ILE A 61 -7.17 -3.62 3.21
N TYR A 62 -8.45 -3.24 3.19
CA TYR A 62 -9.44 -3.73 2.24
C TYR A 62 -9.59 -2.73 1.09
N GLU A 63 -10.28 -3.14 0.03
CA GLU A 63 -10.50 -2.30 -1.17
C GLU A 63 -10.96 -0.90 -0.81
N LYS A 64 -11.95 -0.78 0.08
CA LYS A 64 -12.53 0.50 0.50
C LYS A 64 -11.53 1.46 1.15
N HIS A 65 -10.39 0.96 1.61
CA HIS A 65 -9.39 1.78 2.30
C HIS A 65 -8.33 2.35 1.36
N PHE A 66 -8.26 1.89 0.12
CA PHE A 66 -7.19 2.31 -0.78
C PHE A 66 -7.29 3.77 -1.18
N ASP A 67 -8.49 4.33 -1.28
CA ASP A 67 -8.67 5.75 -1.54
C ASP A 67 -8.18 6.63 -0.39
N GLY A 68 -8.17 6.12 0.82
CA GLY A 68 -7.75 6.84 2.02
C GLY A 68 -6.24 6.80 2.28
N ILE A 69 -5.46 6.06 1.50
CA ILE A 69 -4.01 6.04 1.65
C ILE A 69 -3.49 7.48 1.51
N PRO A 70 -2.66 7.97 2.46
CA PRO A 70 -2.13 9.33 2.37
C PRO A 70 -1.43 9.60 1.05
N THR A 71 -1.70 10.76 0.46
CA THR A 71 -1.10 11.17 -0.80
C THR A 71 0.25 11.81 -0.58
N ILE A 72 1.08 11.84 -1.63
CA ILE A 72 2.36 12.53 -1.62
C ILE A 72 2.26 13.77 -2.52
N LYS A 73 3.02 14.83 -2.17
CA LYS A 73 2.99 16.09 -2.93
C LYS A 73 3.81 16.02 -4.20
N ASN A 74 4.93 15.34 -4.15
CA ASN A 74 5.89 15.29 -5.26
C ASN A 74 6.18 13.84 -5.59
N THR A 75 5.91 13.43 -6.83
CA THR A 75 6.14 12.06 -7.28
C THR A 75 7.62 11.69 -7.39
N ASP A 76 8.52 12.68 -7.37
CA ASP A 76 9.96 12.45 -7.48
C ASP A 76 10.67 12.51 -6.13
N ASN A 77 10.00 12.98 -5.08
CA ASN A 77 10.63 13.19 -3.78
C ASN A 77 9.65 12.89 -2.64
N LEU A 78 9.97 11.88 -1.87
CA LEU A 78 9.15 11.43 -0.74
C LEU A 78 9.77 11.94 0.56
N THR A 79 8.99 12.72 1.32
CA THR A 79 9.46 13.24 2.61
C THR A 79 9.33 12.17 3.70
N LEU A 80 10.13 12.31 4.76
CA LEU A 80 10.06 11.41 5.91
C LEU A 80 8.68 11.43 6.56
N LEU A 81 8.05 12.60 6.66
CA LEU A 81 6.71 12.72 7.23
C LEU A 81 5.68 11.97 6.38
N GLU A 82 5.80 12.06 5.05
CA GLU A 82 4.93 11.31 4.14
C GLU A 82 5.11 9.81 4.29
N GLU A 83 6.36 9.34 4.39
CA GLU A 83 6.66 7.93 4.66
C GLU A 83 6.00 7.47 5.97
N GLU A 84 6.16 8.23 7.03
CA GLU A 84 5.61 7.90 8.34
C GLU A 84 4.08 7.82 8.31
N LYS A 85 3.43 8.75 7.63
CA LYS A 85 1.97 8.75 7.49
C LYS A 85 1.48 7.52 6.73
N ILE A 86 2.14 7.17 5.64
CA ILE A 86 1.80 5.99 4.84
C ILE A 86 2.00 4.73 5.67
N MET A 87 3.15 4.59 6.34
CA MET A 87 3.44 3.43 7.19
C MET A 87 2.41 3.28 8.31
N ALA A 88 2.05 4.39 8.95
CA ALA A 88 1.04 4.39 10.02
C ALA A 88 -0.33 3.96 9.51
N TYR A 89 -0.70 4.38 8.31
CA TYR A 89 -1.98 4.00 7.71
C TYR A 89 -2.08 2.48 7.53
N PHE A 90 -1.04 1.87 6.96
CA PHE A 90 -1.01 0.42 6.75
C PHE A 90 -0.89 -0.34 8.06
N GLY A 91 -0.10 0.16 9.01
CA GLY A 91 0.01 -0.44 10.34
C GLY A 91 -1.33 -0.40 11.08
N GLY A 92 -2.04 0.73 11.02
CA GLY A 92 -3.38 0.87 11.56
C GLY A 92 -4.37 -0.06 10.90
N GLY A 93 -4.27 -0.23 9.58
CA GLY A 93 -5.09 -1.17 8.83
C GLY A 93 -4.93 -2.61 9.29
N THR A 94 -3.71 -3.02 9.61
CA THR A 94 -3.44 -4.35 10.15
C THR A 94 -4.24 -4.62 11.43
N LEU A 95 -4.40 -3.59 12.26
CA LEU A 95 -5.11 -3.70 13.54
C LEU A 95 -6.62 -3.46 13.42
N TYR A 96 -7.04 -2.53 12.56
CA TYR A 96 -8.38 -1.96 12.61
C TYR A 96 -9.21 -2.05 11.32
N ALA A 97 -8.65 -2.54 10.23
CA ALA A 97 -9.39 -2.65 8.97
C ALA A 97 -10.61 -3.57 9.11
N ASP A 98 -10.49 -4.61 9.92
CA ASP A 98 -11.57 -5.49 10.32
C ASP A 98 -11.82 -5.31 11.82
N PRO A 99 -13.06 -5.03 12.26
CA PRO A 99 -13.36 -4.90 13.69
C PRO A 99 -12.87 -6.08 14.53
N LYS A 100 -12.82 -7.27 13.97
CA LYS A 100 -12.32 -8.46 14.67
C LYS A 100 -10.84 -8.39 15.00
N ARG A 101 -10.06 -7.61 14.26
CA ARG A 101 -8.62 -7.44 14.50
C ARG A 101 -8.32 -6.62 15.75
N SER A 102 -9.29 -5.81 16.21
CA SER A 102 -9.13 -4.93 17.36
C SER A 102 -9.70 -5.51 18.65
N GLU A 103 -10.15 -6.77 18.66
CA GLU A 103 -10.66 -7.40 19.86
C GLU A 103 -9.55 -7.54 20.90
N PRO A 104 -9.84 -7.21 22.19
CA PRO A 104 -8.83 -7.38 23.22
C PRO A 104 -8.47 -8.85 23.39
N VAL A 105 -7.19 -9.09 23.55
CA VAL A 105 -6.67 -10.39 23.90
C VAL A 105 -6.88 -10.58 25.38
N VAL A 106 -7.78 -11.48 25.71
CA VAL A 106 -8.12 -11.74 27.11
C VAL A 106 -7.40 -12.99 27.58
#